data_f975cfd03e0df93c487d62ef3510a026
#
_entry.id   f975cfd03e0df93c487d62ef3510a026
#
_cell.length_a   1.000
_cell.length_b   1.000
_cell.length_c   1.000
_cell.angle_alpha   90.00
_cell.angle_beta   90.00
_cell.angle_gamma   90.00
#
_symmetry.space_group_name_H-M   'P 1'
#
loop_
_entity.id
_entity.type
_entity.pdbx_description
1 polymer ?
#
loop_
_entity_poly.entity_id
_entity_poly.type
_entity_poly.pdbx_seq_one_letter_code
_entity_poly.pdbx_strand_id
1 'polypeptide(L)'
;MAETIHTSPHPWLTATALAETPDLGPGLDPISLQEGLERLAARPDVQALVVFGSRASGHPRLDSDLDLLVISRELRLLPEQQLPLWQEYRDALGNIGVPVDLLVYGQLEAAKLSGSRWHVLGHAARRGRVLFVAP
;
A
#
# COMPACT_ATOMS: atom_id res chain seq x y z
N MET A 1 -0.94 -29.42 -10.06
CA MET A 1 -0.98 -28.79 -9.89
C MET A 1 -0.72 -28.05 -9.08
N ALA A 2 -0.76 -28.14 -8.91
CA ALA A 2 -0.57 -27.50 -8.32
C ALA A 2 -0.53 -26.95 -7.51
N GLU A 3 -0.53 -26.72 -7.40
CA GLU A 3 -0.52 -26.14 -6.72
C GLU A 3 -0.92 -25.44 -6.08
N THR A 4 -0.85 -25.80 -6.16
CA THR A 4 -1.50 -25.30 -5.55
C THR A 4 -1.37 -24.52 -4.69
N ILE A 5 -1.54 -24.29 -4.91
CA ILE A 5 -1.23 -23.39 -4.12
C ILE A 5 -1.87 -23.09 -2.79
N HIS A 6 -1.07 -22.97 -1.87
CA HIS A 6 -1.48 -22.89 -0.50
C HIS A 6 -1.25 -21.53 0.11
N THR A 7 -1.12 -20.53 -0.71
CA THR A 7 -1.12 -19.16 -0.23
C THR A 7 -2.55 -18.78 0.08
N SER A 8 -2.80 -18.36 1.30
CA SER A 8 -4.08 -17.76 1.64
C SER A 8 -4.33 -16.60 0.68
N PRO A 9 -5.56 -16.43 0.18
CA PRO A 9 -5.85 -15.29 -0.64
C PRO A 9 -5.56 -14.02 0.13
N HIS A 10 -4.83 -13.11 -0.48
CA HIS A 10 -4.58 -11.80 0.09
C HIS A 10 -5.33 -10.74 -0.73
N PRO A 11 -5.69 -9.61 -0.11
CA PRO A 11 -6.64 -8.66 -0.72
C PRO A 11 -6.12 -7.98 -1.98
N TRP A 12 -4.82 -7.95 -2.21
CA TRP A 12 -4.26 -7.30 -3.38
C TRP A 12 -4.08 -8.21 -4.60
N LEU A 13 -4.72 -9.37 -4.61
CA LEU A 13 -4.77 -10.24 -5.80
C LEU A 13 -5.80 -9.77 -6.82
N THR A 14 -6.86 -9.10 -6.38
CA THR A 14 -7.97 -8.71 -7.25
C THR A 14 -7.78 -7.28 -7.72
N ALA A 15 -7.80 -7.06 -9.04
CA ALA A 15 -7.69 -5.73 -9.62
C ALA A 15 -8.75 -4.81 -9.03
N THR A 16 -8.34 -3.62 -8.60
CA THR A 16 -9.18 -2.66 -7.91
C THR A 16 -8.83 -1.25 -8.39
N ALA A 17 -9.78 -0.56 -8.97
CA ALA A 17 -9.56 0.82 -9.40
C ALA A 17 -9.47 1.74 -8.18
N LEU A 18 -8.63 2.77 -8.30
CA LEU A 18 -8.51 3.76 -7.23
C LEU A 18 -9.82 4.55 -7.12
N ALA A 19 -10.41 4.53 -5.92
CA ALA A 19 -11.62 5.28 -5.65
C ALA A 19 -11.32 6.78 -5.58
N GLU A 20 -12.31 7.60 -5.96
CA GLU A 20 -12.20 9.03 -5.75
C GLU A 20 -12.36 9.34 -4.27
N THR A 21 -11.53 10.22 -3.76
CA THR A 21 -11.57 10.73 -2.38
C THR A 21 -11.82 9.64 -1.34
N PRO A 22 -10.87 8.67 -1.19
CA PRO A 22 -11.04 7.66 -0.15
C PRO A 22 -11.07 8.33 1.24
N ASP A 23 -11.99 7.87 2.08
CA ASP A 23 -12.12 8.38 3.44
C ASP A 23 -11.11 7.66 4.34
N LEU A 24 -10.03 8.32 4.65
CA LEU A 24 -8.96 7.81 5.53
C LEU A 24 -8.89 8.60 6.85
N GLY A 25 -9.96 9.30 7.18
CA GLY A 25 -10.08 10.01 8.44
C GLY A 25 -9.61 11.46 8.39
N PRO A 26 -9.69 12.15 9.53
CA PRO A 26 -9.42 13.59 9.60
C PRO A 26 -7.92 13.91 9.56
N GLY A 27 -7.58 15.14 9.25
CA GLY A 27 -6.21 15.65 9.27
C GLY A 27 -5.49 15.58 7.94
N LEU A 28 -5.99 14.79 7.01
CA LEU A 28 -5.44 14.70 5.65
C LEU A 28 -5.98 15.84 4.80
N ASP A 29 -5.15 16.36 3.90
CA ASP A 29 -5.61 17.26 2.85
C ASP A 29 -6.23 16.38 1.75
N PRO A 30 -7.55 16.40 1.55
CA PRO A 30 -8.18 15.45 0.62
C PRO A 30 -7.76 15.64 -0.83
N ILE A 31 -7.49 16.86 -1.26
CA ILE A 31 -7.06 17.13 -2.64
C ILE A 31 -5.63 16.60 -2.84
N SER A 32 -4.71 16.96 -1.94
CA SER A 32 -3.33 16.50 -2.01
C SER A 32 -3.22 14.99 -1.91
N LEU A 33 -4.03 14.36 -1.04
CA LEU A 33 -4.07 12.91 -0.90
C LEU A 33 -4.52 12.26 -2.21
N GLN A 34 -5.61 12.74 -2.79
CA GLN A 34 -6.14 12.18 -4.03
C GLN A 34 -5.12 12.30 -5.16
N GLU A 35 -4.51 13.46 -5.32
CA GLU A 35 -3.51 13.67 -6.36
C GLU A 35 -2.28 12.78 -6.15
N GLY A 36 -1.83 12.64 -4.92
CA GLY A 36 -0.70 11.78 -4.59
C GLY A 36 -0.97 10.32 -4.88
N LEU A 37 -2.15 9.83 -4.49
CA LEU A 37 -2.55 8.45 -4.77
C LEU A 37 -2.70 8.21 -6.27
N GLU A 38 -3.22 9.17 -7.00
CA GLU A 38 -3.34 9.08 -8.46
C GLU A 38 -1.97 9.01 -9.13
N ARG A 39 -1.01 9.80 -8.66
CA ARG A 39 0.36 9.73 -9.20
C ARG A 39 0.98 8.36 -8.95
N LEU A 40 0.78 7.78 -7.79
CA LEU A 40 1.27 6.42 -7.49
C LEU A 40 0.56 5.38 -8.34
N ALA A 41 -0.77 5.43 -8.43
CA ALA A 41 -1.53 4.45 -9.20
C ALA A 41 -1.24 4.52 -10.69
N ALA A 42 -0.84 5.68 -11.21
CA ALA A 42 -0.51 5.87 -12.61
C ALA A 42 0.88 5.32 -12.97
N ARG A 43 1.72 5.03 -11.99
CA ARG A 43 3.08 4.51 -12.26
C ARG A 43 3.01 3.09 -12.78
N PRO A 44 3.72 2.77 -13.88
CA PRO A 44 3.71 1.40 -14.42
C PRO A 44 4.39 0.39 -13.49
N ASP A 45 5.20 0.83 -12.55
CA ASP A 45 5.89 -0.04 -11.59
C ASP A 45 5.12 -0.26 -10.28
N VAL A 46 3.94 0.29 -10.14
CA VAL A 46 3.10 0.10 -8.96
C VAL A 46 2.04 -0.96 -9.23
N GLN A 47 2.05 -2.02 -8.41
CA GLN A 47 1.07 -3.09 -8.51
C GLN A 47 -0.13 -2.84 -7.61
N ALA A 48 0.10 -2.36 -6.38
CA ALA A 48 -0.99 -2.17 -5.43
C ALA A 48 -0.66 -1.10 -4.40
N LEU A 49 -1.71 -0.48 -3.86
CA LEU A 49 -1.65 0.47 -2.75
C LEU A 49 -2.60 -0.02 -1.66
N VAL A 50 -2.08 -0.18 -0.45
CA VAL A 50 -2.84 -0.68 0.70
C VAL A 50 -2.58 0.21 1.90
N VAL A 51 -3.63 0.74 2.50
CA VAL A 51 -3.54 1.47 3.76
C VAL A 51 -3.70 0.50 4.91
N PHE A 52 -2.89 0.63 5.93
CA PHE A 52 -3.00 -0.16 7.15
C PHE A 52 -2.95 0.77 8.37
N GLY A 53 -2.92 0.20 9.58
CA GLY A 53 -2.89 0.98 10.80
C GLY A 53 -4.20 1.69 11.11
N SER A 54 -4.12 2.78 11.87
CA SER A 54 -5.31 3.45 12.41
C SER A 54 -6.22 4.01 11.33
N ARG A 55 -5.68 4.48 10.23
CA ARG A 55 -6.49 5.06 9.14
C ARG A 55 -7.23 4.01 8.33
N ALA A 56 -6.82 2.76 8.43
CA ALA A 56 -7.57 1.64 7.84
C ALA A 56 -8.63 1.10 8.79
N SER A 57 -8.37 1.14 10.10
CA SER A 57 -9.25 0.57 11.11
C SER A 57 -10.46 1.45 11.46
N GLY A 58 -10.49 2.70 11.01
CA GLY A 58 -11.61 3.59 11.24
C GLY A 58 -11.54 4.40 12.55
N HIS A 59 -10.40 4.39 13.22
CA HIS A 59 -10.21 5.12 14.48
C HIS A 59 -9.01 6.07 14.45
N PRO A 60 -8.78 6.81 13.34
CA PRO A 60 -7.65 7.73 13.29
C PRO A 60 -7.96 9.04 14.05
N ARG A 61 -6.88 9.68 14.49
CA ARG A 61 -6.92 11.03 15.03
C ARG A 61 -6.44 12.01 13.98
N LEU A 62 -6.60 13.31 14.23
CA LEU A 62 -6.14 14.37 13.30
C LEU A 62 -4.67 14.26 12.96
N ASP A 63 -3.85 13.85 13.93
CA ASP A 63 -2.39 13.75 13.77
C ASP A 63 -1.90 12.33 13.49
N SER A 64 -2.81 11.39 13.26
CA SER A 64 -2.41 10.01 12.96
C SER A 64 -1.62 9.95 11.66
N ASP A 65 -0.51 9.19 11.67
CA ASP A 65 0.27 8.93 10.46
C ASP A 65 -0.58 8.17 9.44
N LEU A 66 -0.27 8.37 8.17
CA LEU A 66 -0.76 7.48 7.13
C LEU A 66 0.23 6.32 6.96
N ASP A 67 -0.23 5.11 7.23
CA ASP A 67 0.57 3.90 7.02
C ASP A 67 0.20 3.33 5.65
N LEU A 68 1.10 3.46 4.68
CA LEU A 68 0.86 3.08 3.30
C LEU A 68 1.84 2.01 2.84
N LEU A 69 1.29 0.91 2.33
CA LEU A 69 2.05 -0.14 1.68
C LEU A 69 1.95 0.03 0.17
N VAL A 70 3.10 0.12 -0.49
CA VAL A 70 3.18 0.12 -1.95
C VAL A 70 3.81 -1.20 -2.37
N ILE A 71 3.11 -1.97 -3.18
CA ILE A 71 3.63 -3.21 -3.75
C ILE A 71 4.07 -2.91 -5.17
N SER A 72 5.36 -3.13 -5.44
CA SER A 72 5.93 -2.95 -6.76
C SER A 72 5.53 -4.10 -7.69
N ARG A 73 5.51 -3.85 -8.99
CA ARG A 73 5.30 -4.90 -9.99
C ARG A 73 6.48 -5.86 -10.09
N GLU A 74 7.65 -5.45 -9.62
CA GLU A 74 8.78 -6.36 -9.57
C GLU A 74 8.46 -7.55 -8.67
N LEU A 75 8.85 -8.75 -9.06
CA LEU A 75 8.65 -9.92 -8.23
C LEU A 75 9.47 -9.82 -6.96
N ARG A 76 10.72 -9.38 -7.08
CA ARG A 76 11.63 -9.16 -5.97
C ARG A 76 12.34 -7.84 -6.14
N LEU A 77 12.50 -7.12 -5.05
CA LEU A 77 13.31 -5.91 -5.03
C LEU A 77 14.69 -6.27 -4.47
N LEU A 78 15.72 -5.93 -5.23
CA LEU A 78 17.09 -6.06 -4.75
C LEU A 78 17.35 -5.00 -3.67
N PRO A 79 18.28 -5.27 -2.72
CA PRO A 79 18.58 -4.29 -1.67
C PRO A 79 18.94 -2.91 -2.21
N GLU A 80 19.68 -2.83 -3.32
CA GLU A 80 20.07 -1.56 -3.93
C GLU A 80 18.93 -0.84 -4.63
N GLN A 81 17.78 -1.49 -4.84
CA GLN A 81 16.60 -0.89 -5.44
C GLN A 81 15.64 -0.31 -4.39
N GLN A 82 15.74 -0.80 -3.15
CA GLN A 82 14.77 -0.49 -2.09
C GLN A 82 14.71 1.01 -1.78
N LEU A 83 15.81 1.62 -1.41
CA LEU A 83 15.80 3.01 -0.99
C LEU A 83 15.49 3.98 -2.14
N PRO A 84 16.10 3.85 -3.34
CA PRO A 84 15.72 4.72 -4.44
C PRO A 84 14.24 4.64 -4.78
N LEU A 85 13.66 3.45 -4.79
CA LEU A 85 12.26 3.26 -5.12
C LEU A 85 11.36 3.83 -4.02
N TRP A 86 11.73 3.64 -2.77
CA TRP A 86 11.02 4.24 -1.63
C TRP A 86 10.97 5.76 -1.77
N GLN A 87 12.10 6.38 -2.14
CA GLN A 87 12.17 7.83 -2.33
C GLN A 87 11.27 8.29 -3.49
N GLU A 88 11.28 7.55 -4.61
CA GLU A 88 10.43 7.89 -5.76
C GLU A 88 8.95 7.81 -5.38
N TYR A 89 8.54 6.78 -4.67
CA TYR A 89 7.15 6.63 -4.25
C TYR A 89 6.76 7.69 -3.22
N ARG A 90 7.66 7.99 -2.29
CA ARG A 90 7.41 9.03 -1.30
C ARG A 90 7.24 10.41 -1.96
N ASP A 91 8.09 10.71 -2.94
CA ASP A 91 8.01 11.96 -3.69
C ASP A 91 6.72 12.03 -4.53
N ALA A 92 6.35 10.91 -5.15
CA ALA A 92 5.11 10.86 -5.94
C ALA A 92 3.87 11.11 -5.09
N LEU A 93 3.85 10.58 -3.87
CA LEU A 93 2.74 10.82 -2.96
C LEU A 93 2.63 12.29 -2.55
N GLY A 94 3.77 12.94 -2.31
CA GLY A 94 3.80 14.35 -1.93
C GLY A 94 3.36 14.60 -0.49
N ASN A 95 3.14 15.87 -0.18
CA ASN A 95 2.70 16.29 1.16
C ASN A 95 1.19 16.18 1.25
N ILE A 96 0.71 15.31 2.13
CA ILE A 96 -0.72 15.02 2.29
C ILE A 96 -1.29 15.56 3.60
N GLY A 97 -0.51 16.34 4.35
CA GLY A 97 -0.98 16.99 5.57
C GLY A 97 -0.61 16.28 6.86
N VAL A 98 -0.18 15.01 6.80
CA VAL A 98 0.26 14.23 7.96
C VAL A 98 1.53 13.47 7.59
N PRO A 99 2.31 13.00 8.59
CA PRO A 99 3.45 12.13 8.30
C PRO A 99 3.00 10.82 7.65
N VAL A 100 3.88 10.24 6.85
CA VAL A 100 3.63 8.99 6.13
C VAL A 100 4.65 7.95 6.55
N ASP A 101 4.16 6.79 6.96
CA ASP A 101 4.98 5.59 7.15
C ASP A 101 4.80 4.73 5.91
N LEU A 102 5.81 4.74 5.04
CA LEU A 102 5.74 4.10 3.74
C LEU A 102 6.55 2.80 3.73
N LEU A 103 5.89 1.71 3.36
CA LEU A 103 6.54 0.42 3.15
C LEU A 103 6.49 0.05 1.68
N VAL A 104 7.59 -0.52 1.16
CA VAL A 104 7.69 -0.92 -0.24
C VAL A 104 8.20 -2.36 -0.31
N TYR A 105 7.46 -3.21 -1.02
CA TYR A 105 7.80 -4.61 -1.23
C TYR A 105 7.55 -5.03 -2.66
N GLY A 106 8.30 -6.04 -3.14
CA GLY A 106 8.00 -6.71 -4.39
C GLY A 106 6.83 -7.67 -4.22
N GLN A 107 6.30 -8.17 -5.35
CA GLN A 107 5.08 -9.00 -5.32
C GLN A 107 5.27 -10.32 -4.58
N LEU A 108 6.40 -11.00 -4.79
CA LEU A 108 6.64 -12.29 -4.13
C LEU A 108 6.80 -12.14 -2.63
N GLU A 109 7.52 -11.12 -2.21
CA GLU A 109 7.72 -10.86 -0.79
C GLU A 109 6.41 -10.48 -0.11
N ALA A 110 5.62 -9.62 -0.76
CA ALA A 110 4.32 -9.22 -0.24
C ALA A 110 3.38 -10.42 -0.11
N ALA A 111 3.33 -11.28 -1.13
CA ALA A 111 2.49 -12.48 -1.11
C ALA A 111 2.93 -13.43 0.01
N LYS A 112 4.22 -13.66 0.15
CA LYS A 112 4.76 -14.54 1.19
C LYS A 112 4.47 -14.02 2.59
N LEU A 113 4.69 -12.72 2.82
CA LEU A 113 4.54 -12.13 4.14
C LEU A 113 3.08 -11.85 4.51
N SER A 114 2.18 -11.80 3.52
CA SER A 114 0.75 -11.56 3.77
C SER A 114 0.12 -12.63 4.65
N GLY A 115 0.68 -13.84 4.66
CA GLY A 115 0.21 -14.92 5.50
C GLY A 115 0.84 -14.94 6.89
N SER A 116 1.80 -14.06 7.16
CA SER A 116 2.50 -14.07 8.44
C SER A 116 1.67 -13.40 9.53
N ARG A 117 1.52 -14.11 10.64
CA ARG A 117 0.81 -13.61 11.82
C ARG A 117 1.57 -12.49 12.52
N TRP A 118 2.89 -12.49 12.39
CA TRP A 118 3.78 -11.61 13.16
C TRP A 118 4.38 -10.48 12.34
N HIS A 119 4.14 -10.46 11.05
CA HIS A 119 4.69 -9.43 10.18
C HIS A 119 3.62 -8.38 9.85
N VAL A 120 4.05 -7.14 9.68
CA VAL A 120 3.14 -6.02 9.36
C VAL A 120 2.32 -6.27 8.08
N LEU A 121 2.91 -6.96 7.09
CA LEU A 121 2.18 -7.29 5.86
C LEU A 121 1.04 -8.29 6.11
N GLY A 122 1.21 -9.20 7.05
CA GLY A 122 0.13 -10.09 7.46
C GLY A 122 -1.01 -9.32 8.12
N HIS A 123 -0.66 -8.35 8.97
CA HIS A 123 -1.64 -7.46 9.56
C HIS A 123 -2.35 -6.62 8.49
N ALA A 124 -1.61 -6.06 7.54
CA ALA A 124 -2.18 -5.28 6.45
C ALA A 124 -3.12 -6.12 5.58
N ALA A 125 -2.78 -7.38 5.34
CA ALA A 125 -3.64 -8.29 4.57
C ALA A 125 -4.97 -8.57 5.28
N ARG A 126 -4.95 -8.68 6.60
CA ARG A 126 -6.15 -8.98 7.38
C ARG A 126 -6.98 -7.73 7.73
N ARG A 127 -6.33 -6.60 7.94
CA ARG A 127 -6.96 -5.39 8.52
C ARG A 127 -6.82 -4.16 7.66
N GLY A 128 -6.02 -4.22 6.59
CA GLY A 128 -5.79 -3.08 5.73
C GLY A 128 -6.95 -2.82 4.79
N ARG A 129 -6.92 -1.64 4.17
CA ARG A 129 -7.83 -1.26 3.10
C ARG A 129 -7.04 -1.19 1.80
N VAL A 130 -7.47 -1.97 0.81
CA VAL A 130 -6.90 -1.89 -0.53
C VAL A 130 -7.47 -0.66 -1.21
N LEU A 131 -6.57 0.23 -1.64
CA LEU A 131 -6.97 1.44 -2.38
C LEU A 131 -6.90 1.22 -3.88
N PHE A 132 -5.95 0.41 -4.33
CA PHE A 132 -5.69 0.22 -5.74
C PHE A 132 -4.96 -1.10 -5.96
N VAL A 133 -5.35 -1.84 -7.00
CA VAL A 133 -4.59 -2.99 -7.53
C VAL A 133 -4.64 -2.89 -9.04
N ALA A 134 -3.48 -2.89 -9.67
CA ALA A 134 -3.36 -2.80 -11.13
C ALA A 134 -4.01 -4.01 -11.80
N PRO A 135 -4.59 -3.82 -12.99
CA PRO A 135 -5.16 -4.93 -13.75
C PRO A 135 -4.10 -5.93 -14.26
#